data_07d12e078080ab503efddac67cb963fc
#
_entry.id   07d12e078080ab503efddac67cb963fc
#
_cell.length_a   1.000
_cell.length_b   1.000
_cell.length_c   1.000
_cell.angle_alpha   90.00
_cell.angle_beta   90.00
_cell.angle_gamma   90.00
#
_symmetry.space_group_name_H-M   'P 1'
#
loop_
_entity.id
_entity.type
_entity.pdbx_description
1 polymer ?
#
loop_
_entity_poly.entity_id
_entity_poly.type
_entity_poly.pdbx_seq_one_letter_code
_entity_poly.pdbx_strand_id
1 'polypeptide(L)'
;MNKSMKANQIHAASLSIAKNDEVYYAKGYGTFEDGQRVTGGTHFPIASLSKSFTALAILQLADNGQIDLDAAYDSYFPEHSVRDSRVHNITIRHLLNQTSGLNDKVNPDMTRKPQFQALHEVNQLLSEVQLAHSPGTAYSYHNPNYVLLANLVENVSGERFSDYLNNHIFKPLGMNHTFSVSTTQQFYGNEAIPLGHYLSLGRAVRQKEPMWFIEGPAGIVSTAEDMSRWMLAQYQGQLLSPTLMKEYHAAGTIGSYGMGWLADQEESHGRIISHSGIFWTYKSEEKIYLDEEMGIAIMFNSGLNASVNYSTFIHDIAKIMRGEQLETSFVNGRNVEMIMIALIIATLVWGIYAYFHIRLRNKRLTISKIILITIGRLIPILILLTLSPLMTFIGGGRVLPWFGIWTTLSTPIIWLVVWSIVNVVHLSCYYYIYVKYKKNSRLN
;
A
#
# COMPACT_ATOMS: atom_id res chain seq x y z
N MET A 1 22.08 4.04 0.36
CA MET A 1 21.32 2.84 -0.07
C MET A 1 21.75 1.57 0.67
N ASN A 2 22.92 0.94 0.42
CA ASN A 2 23.28 -0.40 0.98
C ASN A 2 23.17 -0.49 2.50
N LYS A 3 23.64 0.53 3.25
CA LYS A 3 23.56 0.55 4.71
C LYS A 3 22.09 0.56 5.20
N SER A 4 21.25 1.41 4.60
CA SER A 4 19.84 1.52 4.95
C SER A 4 19.04 0.28 4.55
N MET A 5 19.30 -0.32 3.37
CA MET A 5 18.71 -1.59 2.96
C MET A 5 19.05 -2.71 3.94
N LYS A 6 20.34 -2.85 4.33
CA LYS A 6 20.77 -3.85 5.32
C LYS A 6 20.11 -3.64 6.69
N ALA A 7 19.98 -2.38 7.13
CA ALA A 7 19.31 -2.05 8.39
C ALA A 7 17.80 -2.38 8.37
N ASN A 8 17.18 -2.38 7.20
CA ASN A 8 15.76 -2.67 7.02
C ASN A 8 15.48 -4.06 6.42
N GLN A 9 16.50 -4.92 6.28
CA GLN A 9 16.37 -6.27 5.71
C GLN A 9 15.79 -6.28 4.28
N ILE A 10 16.08 -5.25 3.48
CA ILE A 10 15.68 -5.14 2.07
C ILE A 10 16.74 -5.80 1.21
N HIS A 11 16.35 -6.74 0.34
CA HIS A 11 17.28 -7.56 -0.43
C HIS A 11 17.54 -7.02 -1.82
N ALA A 12 16.55 -6.38 -2.45
CA ALA A 12 16.67 -5.77 -3.76
C ALA A 12 15.91 -4.43 -3.81
N ALA A 13 16.53 -3.45 -4.45
CA ALA A 13 15.93 -2.15 -4.72
C ALA A 13 16.48 -1.54 -6.00
N SER A 14 15.72 -0.64 -6.60
CA SER A 14 16.14 0.14 -7.75
C SER A 14 15.89 1.62 -7.46
N LEU A 15 16.91 2.46 -7.66
CA LEU A 15 16.87 3.91 -7.42
C LEU A 15 17.01 4.65 -8.73
N SER A 16 16.13 5.61 -8.93
CA SER A 16 16.05 6.53 -10.04
C SER A 16 16.13 7.96 -9.55
N ILE A 17 16.97 8.78 -10.17
CA ILE A 17 17.04 10.23 -9.97
C ILE A 17 17.07 10.91 -11.33
N ALA A 18 16.10 11.75 -11.58
CA ALA A 18 16.09 12.70 -12.69
C ALA A 18 16.42 14.08 -12.16
N LYS A 19 17.24 14.86 -12.86
CA LYS A 19 17.56 16.23 -12.45
C LYS A 19 17.87 17.07 -13.66
N ASN A 20 17.30 18.27 -13.72
CA ASN A 20 17.33 19.13 -14.88
C ASN A 20 16.77 18.34 -16.10
N ASP A 21 17.48 18.27 -17.20
CA ASP A 21 17.04 17.61 -18.44
C ASP A 21 17.61 16.21 -18.64
N GLU A 22 18.17 15.57 -17.59
CA GLU A 22 18.88 14.30 -17.75
C GLU A 22 18.51 13.24 -16.73
N VAL A 23 18.72 11.99 -17.13
CA VAL A 23 18.75 10.84 -16.21
C VAL A 23 20.02 10.94 -15.37
N TYR A 24 19.93 11.57 -14.19
CA TYR A 24 21.08 11.81 -13.33
C TYR A 24 21.64 10.52 -12.72
N TYR A 25 20.74 9.61 -12.33
CA TYR A 25 21.13 8.36 -11.70
C TYR A 25 20.08 7.28 -11.88
N ALA A 26 20.46 6.09 -12.35
CA ALA A 26 19.60 4.92 -12.41
C ALA A 26 20.41 3.68 -12.06
N LYS A 27 20.13 3.07 -10.89
CA LYS A 27 20.94 1.94 -10.39
C LYS A 27 20.13 0.96 -9.56
N GLY A 28 20.43 -0.33 -9.74
CA GLY A 28 19.96 -1.39 -8.87
C GLY A 28 20.89 -1.68 -7.70
N TYR A 29 20.34 -2.22 -6.65
CA TYR A 29 21.01 -2.60 -5.41
C TYR A 29 20.55 -3.98 -4.96
N GLY A 30 21.47 -4.79 -4.45
CA GLY A 30 21.18 -6.14 -3.99
C GLY A 30 21.24 -7.17 -5.10
N THR A 31 20.59 -8.31 -4.85
CA THR A 31 20.62 -9.47 -5.75
C THR A 31 19.27 -10.15 -5.84
N PHE A 32 19.05 -10.86 -6.93
CA PHE A 32 18.00 -11.86 -7.07
C PHE A 32 18.27 -13.07 -6.18
N GLU A 33 17.32 -14.00 -6.15
CA GLU A 33 17.41 -15.25 -5.38
C GLU A 33 18.54 -16.18 -5.84
N ASP A 34 18.86 -16.13 -7.14
CA ASP A 34 19.93 -16.90 -7.79
C ASP A 34 21.32 -16.22 -7.69
N GLY A 35 21.39 -15.04 -7.04
CA GLY A 35 22.61 -14.28 -6.85
C GLY A 35 22.91 -13.28 -7.98
N GLN A 36 22.10 -13.20 -9.04
CA GLN A 36 22.26 -12.17 -10.06
C GLN A 36 22.11 -10.77 -9.45
N ARG A 37 22.87 -9.80 -9.95
CA ARG A 37 22.81 -8.43 -9.46
C ARG A 37 21.58 -7.70 -10.00
N VAL A 38 20.93 -6.93 -9.15
CA VAL A 38 19.91 -5.96 -9.53
C VAL A 38 20.59 -4.77 -10.21
N THR A 39 20.06 -4.36 -11.35
CA THR A 39 20.58 -3.24 -12.18
C THR A 39 19.54 -2.13 -12.30
N GLY A 40 19.90 -1.00 -12.95
CA GLY A 40 18.94 0.06 -13.29
C GLY A 40 17.84 -0.39 -14.26
N GLY A 41 18.10 -1.41 -15.08
CA GLY A 41 17.14 -2.05 -15.97
C GLY A 41 16.33 -3.20 -15.36
N THR A 42 16.50 -3.51 -14.07
CA THR A 42 15.71 -4.56 -13.41
C THR A 42 14.27 -4.11 -13.21
N HIS A 43 13.33 -4.98 -13.56
CA HIS A 43 11.90 -4.73 -13.46
C HIS A 43 11.40 -4.83 -12.02
N PHE A 44 10.54 -3.88 -11.64
CA PHE A 44 9.81 -3.88 -10.37
C PHE A 44 8.35 -3.46 -10.60
N PRO A 45 7.37 -4.09 -9.91
CA PRO A 45 6.02 -3.57 -9.85
C PRO A 45 6.01 -2.22 -9.11
N ILE A 46 5.45 -1.18 -9.74
CA ILE A 46 5.41 0.16 -9.14
C ILE A 46 4.12 0.43 -8.36
N ALA A 47 3.23 -0.55 -8.33
CA ALA A 47 1.97 -0.46 -7.58
C ALA A 47 1.21 0.84 -7.88
N SER A 48 0.74 1.54 -6.84
CA SER A 48 -0.13 2.72 -7.01
C SER A 48 0.51 3.94 -7.69
N LEU A 49 1.82 3.95 -7.97
CA LEU A 49 2.40 4.93 -8.89
C LEU A 49 1.74 4.84 -10.28
N SER A 50 1.20 3.67 -10.64
CA SER A 50 0.43 3.45 -11.88
C SER A 50 -0.73 4.42 -12.06
N LYS A 51 -1.27 4.97 -10.96
CA LYS A 51 -2.41 5.88 -11.03
C LYS A 51 -2.10 7.18 -11.77
N SER A 52 -0.89 7.70 -11.64
CA SER A 52 -0.47 8.88 -12.38
C SER A 52 -0.46 8.63 -13.90
N PHE A 53 -0.02 7.46 -14.33
CA PHE A 53 -0.09 7.07 -15.75
C PHE A 53 -1.54 6.89 -16.25
N THR A 54 -2.41 6.29 -15.44
CA THR A 54 -3.83 6.16 -15.78
C THR A 54 -4.50 7.54 -15.88
N ALA A 55 -4.19 8.43 -14.95
CA ALA A 55 -4.67 9.81 -14.99
C ALA A 55 -4.18 10.54 -16.25
N LEU A 56 -2.88 10.39 -16.61
CA LEU A 56 -2.33 10.96 -17.83
C LEU A 56 -3.07 10.46 -19.08
N ALA A 57 -3.39 9.15 -19.17
CA ALA A 57 -4.15 8.59 -20.27
C ALA A 57 -5.53 9.25 -20.42
N ILE A 58 -6.25 9.45 -19.31
CA ILE A 58 -7.53 10.20 -19.30
C ILE A 58 -7.34 11.65 -19.73
N LEU A 59 -6.30 12.32 -19.25
CA LEU A 59 -6.03 13.71 -19.57
C LEU A 59 -5.62 13.90 -21.03
N GLN A 60 -4.90 12.94 -21.65
CA GLN A 60 -4.60 12.95 -23.09
C GLN A 60 -5.90 12.85 -23.91
N LEU A 61 -6.83 11.99 -23.53
CA LEU A 61 -8.13 11.89 -24.18
C LEU A 61 -8.96 13.17 -23.99
N ALA A 62 -8.85 13.82 -22.83
CA ALA A 62 -9.49 15.10 -22.58
C ALA A 62 -8.86 16.25 -23.38
N ASP A 63 -7.54 16.31 -23.50
CA ASP A 63 -6.80 17.29 -24.28
C ASP A 63 -7.15 17.21 -25.78
N ASN A 64 -7.45 15.98 -26.25
CA ASN A 64 -7.94 15.70 -27.59
C ASN A 64 -9.45 15.92 -27.78
N GLY A 65 -10.16 16.39 -26.75
CA GLY A 65 -11.61 16.64 -26.80
C GLY A 65 -12.50 15.39 -26.85
N GLN A 66 -11.95 14.20 -26.55
CA GLN A 66 -12.68 12.94 -26.54
C GLN A 66 -13.38 12.67 -25.19
N ILE A 67 -12.90 13.28 -24.12
CA ILE A 67 -13.45 13.19 -22.76
C ILE A 67 -13.65 14.60 -22.20
N ASP A 68 -14.81 14.83 -21.56
CA ASP A 68 -15.03 15.96 -20.66
C ASP A 68 -14.87 15.48 -19.21
N LEU A 69 -13.92 16.06 -18.49
CA LEU A 69 -13.60 15.66 -17.10
C LEU A 69 -14.78 15.89 -16.15
N ASP A 70 -15.67 16.82 -16.45
CA ASP A 70 -16.82 17.18 -15.62
C ASP A 70 -18.11 16.47 -16.08
N ALA A 71 -18.06 15.71 -17.18
CA ALA A 71 -19.13 14.82 -17.57
C ALA A 71 -19.27 13.64 -16.60
N ALA A 72 -20.51 13.13 -16.47
CA ALA A 72 -20.77 11.92 -15.70
C ALA A 72 -20.10 10.71 -16.37
N TYR A 73 -19.48 9.84 -15.57
CA TYR A 73 -18.81 8.63 -16.07
C TYR A 73 -19.76 7.75 -16.87
N ASP A 74 -21.01 7.56 -16.41
CA ASP A 74 -21.99 6.69 -17.04
C ASP A 74 -22.52 7.23 -18.37
N SER A 75 -22.30 8.52 -18.68
CA SER A 75 -22.64 9.07 -20.01
C SER A 75 -21.81 8.43 -21.13
N TYR A 76 -20.67 7.85 -20.81
CA TYR A 76 -19.86 7.06 -21.74
C TYR A 76 -20.26 5.58 -21.82
N PHE A 77 -21.20 5.15 -20.96
CA PHE A 77 -21.69 3.76 -20.87
C PHE A 77 -23.23 3.76 -20.74
N PRO A 78 -23.99 4.05 -21.81
CA PRO A 78 -25.40 4.38 -21.74
C PRO A 78 -26.34 3.25 -21.28
N GLU A 79 -25.87 2.01 -21.15
CA GLU A 79 -26.73 0.84 -20.87
C GLU A 79 -26.64 0.34 -19.40
N HIS A 80 -26.56 1.22 -18.43
CA HIS A 80 -26.48 0.80 -17.03
C HIS A 80 -27.70 1.19 -16.20
N SER A 81 -28.39 0.18 -15.65
CA SER A 81 -29.28 0.41 -14.51
C SER A 81 -28.43 0.53 -13.23
N VAL A 82 -28.67 1.57 -12.43
CA VAL A 82 -27.95 1.78 -11.16
C VAL A 82 -28.91 1.63 -9.98
N ARG A 83 -28.46 1.03 -8.90
CA ARG A 83 -29.21 0.91 -7.65
C ARG A 83 -29.29 2.23 -6.89
N ASP A 84 -28.20 2.98 -6.87
CA ASP A 84 -28.11 4.28 -6.21
C ASP A 84 -28.05 5.38 -7.28
N SER A 85 -29.11 6.19 -7.38
CA SER A 85 -29.21 7.24 -8.40
C SER A 85 -28.09 8.28 -8.34
N ARG A 86 -27.38 8.41 -7.21
CA ARG A 86 -26.24 9.32 -7.08
C ARG A 86 -25.05 8.89 -7.96
N VAL A 87 -25.01 7.64 -8.43
CA VAL A 87 -23.98 7.15 -9.36
C VAL A 87 -23.95 7.99 -10.64
N HIS A 88 -25.12 8.45 -11.12
CA HIS A 88 -25.21 9.34 -12.28
C HIS A 88 -24.52 10.72 -12.11
N ASN A 89 -24.16 11.07 -10.88
CA ASN A 89 -23.43 12.30 -10.58
C ASN A 89 -21.92 12.08 -10.39
N ILE A 90 -21.41 10.86 -10.58
CA ILE A 90 -19.98 10.60 -10.54
C ILE A 90 -19.35 11.11 -11.82
N THR A 91 -18.59 12.20 -11.74
CA THR A 91 -17.82 12.71 -12.88
C THR A 91 -16.48 12.01 -13.00
N ILE A 92 -15.84 12.13 -14.17
CA ILE A 92 -14.49 11.61 -14.40
C ILE A 92 -13.51 12.28 -13.43
N ARG A 93 -13.66 13.58 -13.18
CA ARG A 93 -12.90 14.34 -12.19
C ARG A 93 -13.05 13.77 -10.77
N HIS A 94 -14.24 13.34 -10.38
CA HIS A 94 -14.46 12.70 -9.07
C HIS A 94 -13.69 11.38 -8.94
N LEU A 95 -13.59 10.58 -10.00
CA LEU A 95 -12.81 9.34 -10.02
C LEU A 95 -11.31 9.64 -9.90
N LEU A 96 -10.79 10.59 -10.69
CA LEU A 96 -9.40 11.03 -10.66
C LEU A 96 -8.97 11.50 -9.28
N ASN A 97 -9.83 12.29 -8.60
CA ASN A 97 -9.55 12.91 -7.30
C ASN A 97 -9.98 12.04 -6.11
N GLN A 98 -10.39 10.78 -6.33
CA GLN A 98 -10.81 9.87 -5.25
C GLN A 98 -12.00 10.41 -4.42
N THR A 99 -12.93 11.12 -5.07
CA THR A 99 -14.11 11.74 -4.44
C THR A 99 -15.44 11.23 -5.00
N SER A 100 -15.45 10.05 -5.62
CA SER A 100 -16.64 9.46 -6.26
C SER A 100 -17.75 9.05 -5.28
N GLY A 101 -17.45 8.94 -3.99
CA GLY A 101 -18.36 8.39 -2.99
C GLY A 101 -18.25 6.86 -2.82
N LEU A 102 -17.46 6.18 -3.66
CA LEU A 102 -17.08 4.77 -3.47
C LEU A 102 -16.08 4.64 -2.33
N ASN A 103 -16.16 3.57 -1.56
CA ASN A 103 -15.14 3.22 -0.57
C ASN A 103 -15.17 1.70 -0.24
N ASP A 104 -14.18 1.21 0.50
CA ASP A 104 -14.04 -0.21 0.82
C ASP A 104 -15.17 -0.77 1.71
N LYS A 105 -15.92 0.05 2.45
CA LYS A 105 -17.04 -0.42 3.28
C LYS A 105 -18.22 -0.88 2.44
N VAL A 106 -18.52 -0.13 1.39
CA VAL A 106 -19.66 -0.41 0.50
C VAL A 106 -19.25 -1.22 -0.72
N ASN A 107 -17.96 -1.21 -1.04
CA ASN A 107 -17.40 -1.86 -2.21
C ASN A 107 -15.97 -2.31 -1.94
N PRO A 108 -15.76 -3.41 -1.20
CA PRO A 108 -14.43 -3.89 -0.85
C PRO A 108 -13.62 -4.22 -2.12
N ASP A 109 -12.37 -3.72 -2.16
CA ASP A 109 -11.43 -3.90 -3.25
C ASP A 109 -10.62 -5.21 -3.08
N MET A 110 -9.64 -5.19 -2.16
CA MET A 110 -8.70 -6.30 -1.98
C MET A 110 -9.35 -7.58 -1.42
N THR A 111 -10.52 -7.46 -0.79
CA THR A 111 -11.27 -8.59 -0.26
C THR A 111 -12.44 -9.03 -1.14
N ARG A 112 -12.66 -8.38 -2.29
CA ARG A 112 -13.70 -8.74 -3.26
C ARG A 112 -13.52 -10.18 -3.75
N LYS A 113 -14.63 -10.93 -3.81
CA LYS A 113 -14.68 -12.28 -4.37
C LYS A 113 -15.94 -12.46 -5.21
N PRO A 114 -15.83 -12.90 -6.48
CA PRO A 114 -14.58 -13.07 -7.24
C PRO A 114 -13.90 -11.72 -7.52
N GLN A 115 -12.59 -11.74 -7.81
CA GLN A 115 -11.89 -10.60 -8.38
C GLN A 115 -12.34 -10.38 -9.83
N PHE A 116 -12.22 -9.15 -10.34
CA PHE A 116 -12.43 -8.87 -11.75
C PHE A 116 -11.47 -9.70 -12.61
N GLN A 117 -11.91 -10.04 -13.82
CA GLN A 117 -11.10 -10.73 -14.83
C GLN A 117 -10.78 -9.79 -16.01
N ALA A 118 -11.60 -8.75 -16.22
CA ALA A 118 -11.43 -7.75 -17.26
C ALA A 118 -11.95 -6.39 -16.79
N LEU A 119 -11.51 -5.31 -17.44
CA LEU A 119 -11.87 -3.94 -17.06
C LEU A 119 -13.38 -3.67 -17.16
N HIS A 120 -14.04 -4.16 -18.20
CA HIS A 120 -15.48 -3.93 -18.41
C HIS A 120 -16.36 -4.48 -17.28
N GLU A 121 -15.90 -5.47 -16.52
CA GLU A 121 -16.65 -6.02 -15.38
C GLU A 121 -16.82 -5.02 -14.24
N VAL A 122 -16.00 -3.96 -14.20
CA VAL A 122 -16.10 -2.94 -13.17
C VAL A 122 -17.41 -2.13 -13.27
N ASN A 123 -18.03 -2.07 -14.44
CA ASN A 123 -19.32 -1.38 -14.64
C ASN A 123 -20.46 -2.08 -13.87
N GLN A 124 -20.40 -3.42 -13.73
CA GLN A 124 -21.37 -4.14 -12.91
C GLN A 124 -21.35 -3.66 -11.45
N LEU A 125 -20.20 -3.26 -10.95
CA LEU A 125 -20.08 -2.70 -9.60
C LEU A 125 -20.95 -1.45 -9.43
N LEU A 126 -21.00 -0.56 -10.40
CA LEU A 126 -21.82 0.65 -10.34
C LEU A 126 -23.31 0.33 -10.33
N SER A 127 -23.75 -0.76 -10.96
CA SER A 127 -25.14 -1.19 -10.96
C SER A 127 -25.62 -1.70 -9.59
N GLU A 128 -24.74 -2.21 -8.76
CA GLU A 128 -25.04 -2.87 -7.49
C GLU A 128 -24.72 -2.02 -6.26
N VAL A 129 -23.80 -1.05 -6.38
CA VAL A 129 -23.27 -0.29 -5.25
C VAL A 129 -24.28 0.69 -4.66
N GLN A 130 -24.14 0.93 -3.35
CA GLN A 130 -24.67 2.08 -2.65
C GLN A 130 -23.51 2.97 -2.24
N LEU A 131 -23.52 4.25 -2.64
CA LEU A 131 -22.42 5.17 -2.32
C LEU A 131 -22.39 5.49 -0.83
N ALA A 132 -21.19 5.51 -0.25
CA ALA A 132 -20.96 5.91 1.13
C ALA A 132 -21.19 7.41 1.34
N HIS A 133 -20.85 8.22 0.34
CA HIS A 133 -20.98 9.68 0.32
C HIS A 133 -21.53 10.13 -1.03
N SER A 134 -22.07 11.33 -1.10
CA SER A 134 -22.39 11.95 -2.39
C SER A 134 -21.10 12.28 -3.15
N PRO A 135 -21.07 12.10 -4.49
CA PRO A 135 -19.91 12.46 -5.28
C PRO A 135 -19.44 13.90 -5.01
N GLY A 136 -18.14 14.11 -4.93
CA GLY A 136 -17.53 15.42 -4.68
C GLY A 136 -17.57 15.89 -3.23
N THR A 137 -18.10 15.12 -2.25
CA THR A 137 -18.28 15.61 -0.88
C THR A 137 -17.26 15.05 0.14
N ALA A 138 -16.60 13.94 -0.17
CA ALA A 138 -15.63 13.32 0.72
C ALA A 138 -14.52 12.62 -0.07
N TYR A 139 -13.30 12.71 0.43
CA TYR A 139 -12.16 11.96 -0.06
C TYR A 139 -12.20 10.51 0.49
N SER A 140 -12.03 9.54 -0.42
CA SER A 140 -11.86 8.15 -0.05
C SER A 140 -10.96 7.46 -1.08
N TYR A 141 -9.71 7.19 -0.70
CA TYR A 141 -8.77 6.48 -1.59
C TYR A 141 -9.29 5.07 -1.88
N HIS A 142 -9.60 4.79 -3.17
CA HIS A 142 -10.26 3.57 -3.58
C HIS A 142 -9.79 3.13 -4.97
N ASN A 143 -9.19 1.94 -5.10
CA ASN A 143 -8.63 1.47 -6.37
C ASN A 143 -9.66 1.32 -7.48
N PRO A 144 -10.90 0.82 -7.24
CA PRO A 144 -11.92 0.76 -8.28
C PRO A 144 -12.19 2.05 -9.03
N ASN A 145 -11.95 3.24 -8.44
CA ASN A 145 -12.00 4.49 -9.19
C ASN A 145 -11.06 4.47 -10.41
N TYR A 146 -9.87 3.92 -10.25
CA TYR A 146 -8.87 3.83 -11.32
C TYR A 146 -9.05 2.62 -12.23
N VAL A 147 -9.78 1.58 -11.80
CA VAL A 147 -10.26 0.52 -12.70
C VAL A 147 -11.33 1.09 -13.64
N LEU A 148 -12.26 1.91 -13.11
CA LEU A 148 -13.25 2.64 -13.93
C LEU A 148 -12.58 3.57 -14.94
N LEU A 149 -11.56 4.33 -14.54
CA LEU A 149 -10.81 5.20 -15.45
C LEU A 149 -10.09 4.40 -16.55
N ALA A 150 -9.46 3.27 -16.23
CA ALA A 150 -8.84 2.41 -17.22
C ALA A 150 -9.87 1.82 -18.21
N ASN A 151 -11.03 1.40 -17.70
CA ASN A 151 -12.15 0.97 -18.54
C ASN A 151 -12.66 2.10 -19.47
N LEU A 152 -12.67 3.33 -18.98
CA LEU A 152 -13.04 4.49 -19.80
C LEU A 152 -12.01 4.72 -20.92
N VAL A 153 -10.71 4.58 -20.64
CA VAL A 153 -9.68 4.67 -21.69
C VAL A 153 -9.94 3.64 -22.80
N GLU A 154 -10.22 2.37 -22.46
CA GLU A 154 -10.55 1.35 -23.48
C GLU A 154 -11.79 1.70 -24.28
N ASN A 155 -12.85 2.14 -23.59
CA ASN A 155 -14.13 2.45 -24.25
C ASN A 155 -14.02 3.62 -25.23
N VAL A 156 -13.29 4.67 -24.86
CA VAL A 156 -13.19 5.90 -25.66
C VAL A 156 -12.15 5.79 -26.76
N SER A 157 -10.98 5.17 -26.47
CA SER A 157 -9.91 5.03 -27.45
C SER A 157 -10.13 3.87 -28.43
N GLY A 158 -10.88 2.84 -28.03
CA GLY A 158 -10.99 1.58 -28.77
C GLY A 158 -9.76 0.69 -28.69
N GLU A 159 -8.73 1.08 -27.94
CA GLU A 159 -7.53 0.30 -27.68
C GLU A 159 -7.62 -0.41 -26.32
N ARG A 160 -6.97 -1.58 -26.16
CA ARG A 160 -6.79 -2.14 -24.80
C ARG A 160 -5.99 -1.15 -23.95
N PHE A 161 -6.31 -1.07 -22.68
CA PHE A 161 -5.64 -0.13 -21.78
C PHE A 161 -4.11 -0.26 -21.77
N SER A 162 -3.60 -1.51 -21.74
CA SER A 162 -2.16 -1.77 -21.82
C SER A 162 -1.53 -1.31 -23.15
N ASP A 163 -2.27 -1.44 -24.27
CA ASP A 163 -1.79 -0.99 -25.58
C ASP A 163 -1.82 0.53 -25.69
N TYR A 164 -2.86 1.18 -25.13
CA TYR A 164 -2.94 2.64 -25.05
C TYR A 164 -1.74 3.21 -24.28
N LEU A 165 -1.47 2.70 -23.07
CA LEU A 165 -0.32 3.15 -22.28
C LEU A 165 1.00 2.98 -23.08
N ASN A 166 1.17 1.82 -23.72
CA ASN A 166 2.38 1.54 -24.49
C ASN A 166 2.54 2.48 -25.68
N ASN A 167 1.46 2.72 -26.45
CA ASN A 167 1.52 3.49 -27.69
C ASN A 167 1.58 5.00 -27.44
N HIS A 168 0.87 5.51 -26.42
CA HIS A 168 0.67 6.93 -26.18
C HIS A 168 1.49 7.50 -25.02
N ILE A 169 2.07 6.64 -24.17
CA ILE A 169 2.87 7.09 -23.02
C ILE A 169 4.26 6.44 -23.03
N PHE A 170 4.36 5.11 -22.95
CA PHE A 170 5.68 4.47 -22.75
C PHE A 170 6.61 4.67 -23.93
N LYS A 171 6.20 4.34 -25.15
CA LYS A 171 7.01 4.51 -26.36
C LYS A 171 7.39 5.97 -26.62
N PRO A 172 6.45 6.95 -26.59
CA PRO A 172 6.80 8.36 -26.78
C PRO A 172 7.85 8.89 -25.78
N LEU A 173 7.81 8.39 -24.52
CA LEU A 173 8.77 8.75 -23.50
C LEU A 173 10.06 7.91 -23.52
N GLY A 174 10.19 6.94 -24.44
CA GLY A 174 11.32 6.03 -24.49
C GLY A 174 11.40 5.04 -23.31
N MET A 175 10.27 4.78 -22.64
CA MET A 175 10.15 3.81 -21.53
C MET A 175 10.01 2.39 -22.07
N ASN A 176 11.02 1.90 -22.76
CA ASN A 176 10.97 0.67 -23.56
C ASN A 176 10.93 -0.63 -22.71
N HIS A 177 11.17 -0.52 -21.41
CA HIS A 177 11.16 -1.63 -20.47
C HIS A 177 9.99 -1.53 -19.47
N THR A 178 8.99 -0.69 -19.78
CA THR A 178 7.79 -0.50 -18.95
C THR A 178 6.58 -1.14 -19.63
N PHE A 179 5.77 -1.85 -18.87
CA PHE A 179 4.56 -2.50 -19.36
C PHE A 179 3.48 -2.54 -18.30
N SER A 180 2.22 -2.75 -18.73
CA SER A 180 1.07 -2.92 -17.84
C SER A 180 0.59 -4.37 -17.83
N VAL A 181 0.16 -4.85 -16.68
CA VAL A 181 -0.44 -6.16 -16.46
C VAL A 181 -1.79 -6.04 -15.77
N SER A 182 -2.68 -6.99 -16.01
CA SER A 182 -4.03 -6.98 -15.45
C SER A 182 -4.10 -7.60 -14.06
N THR A 183 -3.19 -8.54 -13.73
CA THR A 183 -3.19 -9.25 -12.44
C THR A 183 -1.79 -9.40 -11.85
N THR A 184 -1.73 -9.52 -10.53
CA THR A 184 -0.48 -9.77 -9.79
C THR A 184 0.20 -11.09 -10.17
N GLN A 185 -0.54 -12.07 -10.71
CA GLN A 185 0.05 -13.34 -11.15
C GLN A 185 0.98 -13.16 -12.34
N GLN A 186 0.72 -12.16 -13.18
CA GLN A 186 1.54 -11.86 -14.35
C GLN A 186 2.92 -11.28 -14.01
N PHE A 187 3.17 -10.86 -12.76
CA PHE A 187 4.51 -10.50 -12.30
C PHE A 187 5.52 -11.66 -12.42
N TYR A 188 5.03 -12.89 -12.39
CA TYR A 188 5.86 -14.09 -12.38
C TYR A 188 5.90 -14.79 -13.75
N GLY A 189 5.66 -14.04 -14.81
CA GLY A 189 5.70 -14.50 -16.20
C GLY A 189 7.10 -14.50 -16.80
N ASN A 190 7.25 -13.82 -17.93
CA ASN A 190 8.47 -13.88 -18.75
C ASN A 190 9.60 -12.96 -18.27
N GLU A 191 9.29 -11.90 -17.51
CA GLU A 191 10.28 -10.93 -17.05
C GLU A 191 10.86 -11.30 -15.70
N ALA A 192 12.17 -11.10 -15.53
CA ALA A 192 12.85 -11.35 -14.26
C ALA A 192 12.55 -10.21 -13.28
N ILE A 193 11.62 -10.45 -12.36
CA ILE A 193 11.29 -9.56 -11.24
C ILE A 193 11.83 -10.21 -9.96
N PRO A 194 12.63 -9.51 -9.12
CA PRO A 194 13.09 -10.03 -7.84
C PRO A 194 11.89 -10.42 -6.97
N LEU A 195 11.85 -11.66 -6.48
CA LEU A 195 10.73 -12.13 -5.67
C LEU A 195 10.58 -11.25 -4.42
N GLY A 196 9.35 -10.81 -4.20
CA GLY A 196 9.01 -9.96 -3.08
C GLY A 196 9.07 -10.68 -1.74
N HIS A 197 9.18 -9.94 -0.65
CA HIS A 197 9.23 -10.48 0.70
C HIS A 197 8.55 -9.56 1.71
N TYR A 198 8.27 -10.11 2.90
CA TYR A 198 7.90 -9.36 4.10
C TYR A 198 8.83 -9.73 5.25
N LEU A 199 8.85 -8.92 6.32
CA LEU A 199 9.66 -9.21 7.50
C LEU A 199 8.87 -10.02 8.53
N SER A 200 9.52 -11.04 9.10
CA SER A 200 8.98 -11.81 10.22
C SER A 200 10.12 -12.34 11.08
N LEU A 201 10.06 -12.11 12.37
CA LEU A 201 11.08 -12.51 13.35
C LEU A 201 12.51 -12.11 12.91
N GLY A 202 12.66 -10.90 12.38
CA GLY A 202 13.94 -10.36 11.92
C GLY A 202 14.50 -10.98 10.65
N ARG A 203 13.67 -11.71 9.88
CA ARG A 203 14.06 -12.34 8.62
C ARG A 203 13.14 -11.91 7.50
N ALA A 204 13.69 -11.76 6.31
CA ALA A 204 12.91 -11.59 5.09
C ALA A 204 12.30 -12.94 4.68
N VAL A 205 10.98 -12.99 4.59
CA VAL A 205 10.22 -14.16 4.17
C VAL A 205 9.72 -13.91 2.75
N ARG A 206 10.23 -14.67 1.80
CA ARG A 206 9.83 -14.57 0.38
C ARG A 206 8.41 -15.06 0.20
N GLN A 207 7.63 -14.30 -0.56
CA GLN A 207 6.23 -14.60 -0.80
C GLN A 207 5.78 -13.99 -2.12
N LYS A 208 5.05 -14.77 -2.92
CA LYS A 208 4.32 -14.24 -4.08
C LYS A 208 3.12 -13.42 -3.62
N GLU A 209 2.78 -12.38 -4.39
CA GLU A 209 1.51 -11.67 -4.21
C GLU A 209 0.31 -12.62 -4.37
N PRO A 210 -0.72 -12.48 -3.54
CA PRO A 210 -1.98 -13.15 -3.80
C PRO A 210 -2.58 -12.64 -5.13
N MET A 211 -3.44 -13.46 -5.76
CA MET A 211 -4.14 -13.04 -6.96
C MET A 211 -4.99 -11.81 -6.69
N TRP A 212 -4.74 -10.76 -7.46
CA TRP A 212 -5.48 -9.51 -7.40
C TRP A 212 -5.55 -8.87 -8.78
N PHE A 213 -6.73 -8.34 -9.17
CA PHE A 213 -6.91 -7.55 -10.38
C PHE A 213 -6.42 -6.12 -10.12
N ILE A 214 -5.47 -5.66 -10.93
CA ILE A 214 -4.72 -4.42 -10.66
C ILE A 214 -4.63 -3.48 -11.86
N GLU A 215 -5.26 -3.80 -12.98
CA GLU A 215 -5.22 -2.99 -14.20
C GLU A 215 -5.85 -1.61 -13.96
N GLY A 216 -5.12 -0.57 -14.30
CA GLY A 216 -5.45 0.83 -14.00
C GLY A 216 -4.83 1.34 -12.69
N PRO A 217 -5.22 0.86 -11.51
CA PRO A 217 -4.71 1.40 -10.25
C PRO A 217 -3.27 1.01 -9.88
N ALA A 218 -2.72 -0.12 -10.39
CA ALA A 218 -1.47 -0.68 -9.85
C ALA A 218 -0.72 -1.63 -10.79
N GLY A 219 -1.14 -1.79 -12.04
CA GLY A 219 -0.67 -2.83 -12.96
C GLY A 219 0.67 -2.54 -13.67
N ILE A 220 1.31 -1.41 -13.45
CA ILE A 220 2.54 -1.06 -14.16
C ILE A 220 3.76 -1.71 -13.49
N VAL A 221 4.61 -2.28 -14.34
CA VAL A 221 5.96 -2.78 -14.01
C VAL A 221 6.96 -1.93 -14.77
N SER A 222 7.99 -1.43 -14.09
CA SER A 222 8.95 -0.50 -14.67
C SER A 222 10.36 -0.73 -14.14
N THR A 223 11.32 0.05 -14.65
CA THR A 223 12.75 0.04 -14.28
C THR A 223 13.17 1.41 -13.76
N ALA A 224 14.34 1.50 -13.08
CA ALA A 224 14.84 2.82 -12.67
C ALA A 224 15.16 3.74 -13.86
N GLU A 225 15.62 3.16 -14.95
CA GLU A 225 15.94 3.92 -16.18
C GLU A 225 14.67 4.54 -16.78
N ASP A 226 13.59 3.78 -16.85
CA ASP A 226 12.32 4.26 -17.40
C ASP A 226 11.61 5.22 -16.44
N MET A 227 11.65 4.97 -15.13
CA MET A 227 11.10 5.91 -14.13
C MET A 227 11.83 7.26 -14.15
N SER A 228 13.12 7.32 -14.48
CA SER A 228 13.81 8.59 -14.72
C SER A 228 13.19 9.37 -15.87
N ARG A 229 12.91 8.71 -17.00
CA ARG A 229 12.25 9.34 -18.18
C ARG A 229 10.85 9.82 -17.86
N TRP A 230 10.11 9.03 -17.08
CA TRP A 230 8.79 9.42 -16.57
C TRP A 230 8.86 10.71 -15.75
N MET A 231 9.79 10.78 -14.79
CA MET A 231 9.95 11.97 -13.94
C MET A 231 10.40 13.22 -14.73
N LEU A 232 11.30 13.08 -15.70
CA LEU A 232 11.69 14.15 -16.61
C LEU A 232 10.48 14.74 -17.33
N ALA A 233 9.62 13.89 -17.87
CA ALA A 233 8.46 14.31 -18.63
C ALA A 233 7.46 15.16 -17.79
N GLN A 234 7.45 15.03 -16.45
CA GLN A 234 6.56 15.78 -15.58
C GLN A 234 6.88 17.30 -15.57
N TYR A 235 8.12 17.71 -15.71
CA TYR A 235 8.47 19.13 -15.70
C TYR A 235 8.91 19.67 -17.08
N GLN A 236 9.15 18.80 -18.06
CA GLN A 236 9.45 19.24 -19.44
C GLN A 236 8.22 19.69 -20.24
N GLY A 237 7.00 19.47 -19.73
CA GLY A 237 5.76 19.98 -20.33
C GLY A 237 5.36 19.37 -21.66
N GLN A 238 5.82 18.15 -21.98
CA GLN A 238 5.60 17.49 -23.28
C GLN A 238 4.37 16.57 -23.32
N LEU A 239 3.70 16.36 -22.20
CA LEU A 239 2.68 15.32 -22.05
C LEU A 239 1.26 15.81 -22.37
N LEU A 240 0.96 17.06 -22.07
CA LEU A 240 -0.36 17.69 -22.12
C LEU A 240 -0.23 19.17 -22.49
N SER A 241 -1.36 19.80 -22.85
CA SER A 241 -1.42 21.25 -22.92
C SER A 241 -1.06 21.91 -21.58
N PRO A 242 -0.49 23.13 -21.58
CA PRO A 242 -0.05 23.79 -20.33
C PRO A 242 -1.16 23.90 -19.26
N THR A 243 -2.41 24.08 -19.68
CA THR A 243 -3.56 24.16 -18.78
C THR A 243 -3.82 22.83 -18.07
N LEU A 244 -3.89 21.73 -18.83
CA LEU A 244 -4.11 20.40 -18.24
C LEU A 244 -2.90 19.89 -17.47
N MET A 245 -1.67 20.25 -17.87
CA MET A 245 -0.48 19.93 -17.10
C MET A 245 -0.49 20.58 -15.71
N LYS A 246 -0.92 21.85 -15.63
CA LYS A 246 -1.11 22.54 -14.35
C LYS A 246 -2.17 21.88 -13.48
N GLU A 247 -3.27 21.45 -14.08
CA GLU A 247 -4.36 20.75 -13.40
C GLU A 247 -3.93 19.35 -12.94
N TYR A 248 -3.19 18.63 -13.77
CA TYR A 248 -2.63 17.31 -13.47
C TYR A 248 -1.76 17.30 -12.21
N HIS A 249 -1.00 18.38 -12.00
CA HIS A 249 -0.11 18.54 -10.82
C HIS A 249 -0.78 19.27 -9.65
N ALA A 250 -2.06 19.61 -9.75
CA ALA A 250 -2.76 20.31 -8.70
C ALA A 250 -3.37 19.36 -7.66
N ALA A 251 -3.52 19.83 -6.43
CA ALA A 251 -4.36 19.19 -5.44
C ALA A 251 -5.82 19.17 -5.89
N GLY A 252 -6.55 18.12 -5.53
CA GLY A 252 -7.98 18.08 -5.72
C GLY A 252 -8.73 19.07 -4.82
N THR A 253 -10.04 19.16 -4.98
CA THR A 253 -10.88 20.08 -4.19
C THR A 253 -10.99 19.67 -2.72
N ILE A 254 -10.67 18.41 -2.39
CA ILE A 254 -10.73 17.86 -1.03
C ILE A 254 -9.40 17.21 -0.69
N GLY A 255 -8.62 17.86 0.19
CA GLY A 255 -7.31 17.40 0.59
C GLY A 255 -6.21 17.63 -0.45
N SER A 256 -5.07 16.96 -0.29
CA SER A 256 -3.89 17.11 -1.16
C SER A 256 -3.87 16.12 -2.35
N TYR A 257 -4.80 15.15 -2.43
CA TYR A 257 -4.83 14.19 -3.52
C TYR A 257 -5.50 14.79 -4.75
N GLY A 258 -4.77 14.82 -5.85
CA GLY A 258 -5.27 15.25 -7.16
C GLY A 258 -5.36 14.09 -8.14
N MET A 259 -5.07 14.33 -9.41
CA MET A 259 -5.20 13.37 -10.50
C MET A 259 -4.05 12.33 -10.52
N GLY A 260 -4.07 11.40 -9.58
CA GLY A 260 -3.04 10.35 -9.45
C GLY A 260 -1.83 10.77 -8.62
N TRP A 261 -1.84 11.97 -8.04
CA TRP A 261 -0.76 12.52 -7.24
C TRP A 261 -1.23 13.01 -5.87
N LEU A 262 -0.35 12.97 -4.89
CA LEU A 262 -0.40 13.86 -3.75
C LEU A 262 0.34 15.13 -4.16
N ALA A 263 -0.36 16.24 -4.22
CA ALA A 263 0.22 17.54 -4.54
C ALA A 263 0.39 18.36 -3.27
N ASP A 264 1.58 18.92 -3.07
CA ASP A 264 1.96 19.70 -1.92
C ASP A 264 2.79 20.93 -2.34
N GLN A 265 2.90 21.89 -1.45
CA GLN A 265 3.75 23.04 -1.66
C GLN A 265 4.52 23.33 -0.37
N GLU A 266 5.84 23.25 -0.43
CA GLU A 266 6.73 23.55 0.67
C GLU A 266 7.40 24.91 0.43
N GLU A 267 7.47 25.77 1.46
CA GLU A 267 8.11 27.10 1.35
C GLU A 267 9.55 27.04 0.84
N SER A 268 10.29 25.99 1.24
CA SER A 268 11.70 25.80 0.90
C SER A 268 11.93 25.11 -0.46
N HIS A 269 10.94 24.39 -1.00
CA HIS A 269 11.12 23.47 -2.13
C HIS A 269 10.09 23.64 -3.25
N GLY A 270 9.17 24.59 -3.12
CA GLY A 270 8.16 24.88 -4.12
C GLY A 270 7.11 23.77 -4.26
N ARG A 271 6.64 23.58 -5.49
CA ARG A 271 5.60 22.58 -5.81
C ARG A 271 6.17 21.17 -5.84
N ILE A 272 5.47 20.26 -5.17
CA ILE A 272 5.87 18.87 -5.04
C ILE A 272 4.70 17.98 -5.42
N ILE A 273 4.95 16.98 -6.27
CA ILE A 273 4.03 15.89 -6.49
C ILE A 273 4.68 14.58 -6.06
N SER A 274 3.89 13.69 -5.49
CA SER A 274 4.39 12.43 -4.98
C SER A 274 3.31 11.34 -5.01
N HIS A 275 3.74 10.11 -5.04
CA HIS A 275 2.88 8.96 -4.74
C HIS A 275 3.68 7.83 -4.12
N SER A 276 3.02 7.01 -3.30
CA SER A 276 3.58 5.77 -2.79
C SER A 276 2.85 4.57 -3.40
N GLY A 277 3.60 3.51 -3.70
CA GLY A 277 3.07 2.25 -4.19
C GLY A 277 3.20 1.14 -3.15
N ILE A 278 2.13 0.36 -2.94
CA ILE A 278 2.09 -0.69 -1.93
C ILE A 278 1.49 -1.95 -2.54
N PHE A 279 2.27 -3.02 -2.52
CA PHE A 279 1.85 -4.40 -2.51
C PHE A 279 2.25 -5.04 -1.18
N TRP A 280 1.82 -6.26 -0.94
CA TRP A 280 2.16 -6.96 0.31
C TRP A 280 3.64 -7.35 0.39
N THR A 281 4.30 -7.49 -0.76
CA THR A 281 5.69 -7.91 -0.88
C THR A 281 6.56 -6.95 -1.71
N TYR A 282 5.97 -5.87 -2.24
CA TYR A 282 6.69 -4.81 -2.95
C TYR A 282 6.27 -3.43 -2.46
N LYS A 283 7.18 -2.50 -2.54
CA LYS A 283 6.96 -1.10 -2.18
C LYS A 283 7.64 -0.20 -3.21
N SER A 284 7.01 0.92 -3.53
CA SER A 284 7.61 1.97 -4.33
C SER A 284 7.31 3.34 -3.73
N GLU A 285 8.19 4.28 -3.97
CA GLU A 285 8.04 5.68 -3.56
C GLU A 285 8.51 6.57 -4.70
N GLU A 286 7.78 7.63 -4.98
CA GLU A 286 8.13 8.65 -5.96
C GLU A 286 7.85 10.02 -5.41
N LYS A 287 8.79 10.96 -5.60
CA LYS A 287 8.65 12.37 -5.23
C LYS A 287 9.33 13.23 -6.27
N ILE A 288 8.60 14.20 -6.82
CA ILE A 288 9.08 15.11 -7.86
C ILE A 288 8.95 16.54 -7.34
N TYR A 289 10.04 17.24 -7.27
CA TYR A 289 10.19 18.65 -6.92
C TYR A 289 10.16 19.45 -8.22
N LEU A 290 8.97 19.91 -8.62
CA LEU A 290 8.72 20.49 -9.93
C LEU A 290 9.55 21.77 -10.17
N ASP A 291 9.65 22.63 -9.14
CA ASP A 291 10.37 23.90 -9.25
C ASP A 291 11.89 23.74 -9.10
N GLU A 292 12.37 22.59 -8.60
CA GLU A 292 13.79 22.23 -8.55
C GLU A 292 14.20 21.36 -9.74
N GLU A 293 13.28 20.98 -10.64
CA GLU A 293 13.49 20.04 -11.74
C GLU A 293 14.21 18.78 -11.27
N MET A 294 13.75 18.22 -10.13
CA MET A 294 14.33 17.04 -9.51
C MET A 294 13.27 15.99 -9.18
N GLY A 295 13.44 14.79 -9.70
CA GLY A 295 12.60 13.64 -9.37
C GLY A 295 13.41 12.50 -8.75
N ILE A 296 12.82 11.81 -7.78
CA ILE A 296 13.41 10.64 -7.12
C ILE A 296 12.36 9.55 -7.05
N ALA A 297 12.68 8.35 -7.58
CA ALA A 297 11.83 7.18 -7.43
C ALA A 297 12.66 5.99 -6.92
N ILE A 298 12.06 5.20 -6.02
CA ILE A 298 12.68 4.00 -5.47
C ILE A 298 11.67 2.88 -5.48
N MET A 299 12.09 1.71 -5.94
CA MET A 299 11.31 0.48 -5.98
C MET A 299 12.02 -0.58 -5.15
N PHE A 300 11.27 -1.33 -4.34
CA PHE A 300 11.78 -2.34 -3.43
C PHE A 300 11.06 -3.67 -3.62
N ASN A 301 11.78 -4.77 -3.50
CA ASN A 301 11.18 -6.11 -3.34
C ASN A 301 10.79 -6.42 -1.90
N SER A 302 10.49 -5.44 -1.11
CA SER A 302 10.03 -5.53 0.27
C SER A 302 8.67 -4.85 0.39
N GLY A 303 7.67 -5.58 0.91
CA GLY A 303 6.31 -5.07 1.04
C GLY A 303 6.11 -4.13 2.22
N LEU A 304 4.88 -3.68 2.39
CA LEU A 304 4.51 -2.84 3.53
C LEU A 304 4.83 -3.55 4.84
N ASN A 305 5.66 -2.93 5.66
CA ASN A 305 6.03 -3.44 6.97
C ASN A 305 5.99 -2.31 8.00
N ALA A 306 5.34 -2.55 9.14
CA ALA A 306 5.20 -1.57 10.21
C ALA A 306 6.54 -1.16 10.85
N SER A 307 7.58 -1.99 10.68
CA SER A 307 8.92 -1.75 11.22
C SER A 307 9.83 -0.95 10.27
N VAL A 308 9.41 -0.66 9.03
CA VAL A 308 10.24 0.01 8.02
C VAL A 308 9.57 1.30 7.56
N ASN A 309 10.29 2.40 7.70
CA ASN A 309 9.86 3.69 7.14
C ASN A 309 10.51 3.90 5.77
N TYR A 310 9.78 3.60 4.69
CA TYR A 310 10.28 3.70 3.31
C TYR A 310 10.45 5.14 2.84
N SER A 311 9.63 6.08 3.31
CA SER A 311 9.72 7.49 2.90
C SER A 311 11.04 8.15 3.30
N THR A 312 11.72 7.63 4.35
CA THR A 312 13.04 8.13 4.75
C THR A 312 14.09 7.95 3.66
N PHE A 313 13.96 6.92 2.80
CA PHE A 313 14.91 6.73 1.69
C PHE A 313 14.87 7.88 0.69
N ILE A 314 13.67 8.31 0.26
CA ILE A 314 13.54 9.46 -0.65
C ILE A 314 14.00 10.75 0.05
N HIS A 315 13.59 10.96 1.29
CA HIS A 315 13.97 12.13 2.06
C HIS A 315 15.50 12.26 2.21
N ASP A 316 16.17 11.17 2.59
CA ASP A 316 17.63 11.15 2.73
C ASP A 316 18.34 11.39 1.39
N ILE A 317 17.81 10.84 0.29
CA ILE A 317 18.39 11.07 -1.04
C ILE A 317 18.20 12.53 -1.47
N ALA A 318 17.03 13.11 -1.25
CA ALA A 318 16.78 14.51 -1.54
C ALA A 318 17.74 15.44 -0.74
N LYS A 319 17.96 15.15 0.55
CA LYS A 319 18.98 15.85 1.35
C LYS A 319 20.39 15.73 0.76
N ILE A 320 20.80 14.52 0.38
CA ILE A 320 22.10 14.30 -0.28
C ILE A 320 22.23 15.12 -1.57
N MET A 321 21.18 15.14 -2.38
CA MET A 321 21.19 15.89 -3.66
C MET A 321 21.29 17.40 -3.46
N ARG A 322 20.86 17.92 -2.29
CA ARG A 322 20.99 19.33 -1.90
C ARG A 322 22.28 19.63 -1.10
N GLY A 323 23.10 18.60 -0.81
CA GLY A 323 24.33 18.76 -0.01
C GLY A 323 24.06 18.90 1.48
N GLU A 324 22.87 18.52 1.95
CA GLU A 324 22.46 18.57 3.35
C GLU A 324 23.00 17.37 4.15
N GLN A 325 23.14 17.54 5.46
CA GLN A 325 23.59 16.47 6.34
C GLN A 325 22.44 15.50 6.65
N LEU A 326 22.78 14.21 6.69
CA LEU A 326 21.84 13.17 7.09
C LEU A 326 21.78 13.02 8.60
N GLU A 327 20.57 12.90 9.12
CA GLU A 327 20.34 12.50 10.50
C GLU A 327 20.39 10.97 10.64
N THR A 328 21.06 10.47 11.67
CA THR A 328 21.06 9.04 11.96
C THR A 328 19.83 8.67 12.77
N SER A 329 18.96 7.82 12.22
CA SER A 329 17.83 7.25 12.96
C SER A 329 18.21 5.92 13.60
N PHE A 330 17.90 5.76 14.90
CA PHE A 330 17.96 4.46 15.57
C PHE A 330 16.82 3.54 15.12
N VAL A 331 15.71 4.11 14.68
CA VAL A 331 14.51 3.36 14.27
C VAL A 331 14.71 2.85 12.84
N ASN A 332 14.88 1.54 12.73
CA ASN A 332 14.95 0.80 11.47
C ASN A 332 14.34 -0.59 11.64
N GLY A 333 14.00 -1.26 10.54
CA GLY A 333 13.30 -2.53 10.56
C GLY A 333 14.00 -3.60 11.41
N ARG A 334 15.33 -3.70 11.32
CA ARG A 334 16.10 -4.68 12.11
C ARG A 334 16.00 -4.42 13.63
N ASN A 335 16.17 -3.17 14.05
CA ASN A 335 16.13 -2.83 15.49
C ASN A 335 14.73 -3.05 16.06
N VAL A 336 13.68 -2.67 15.33
CA VAL A 336 12.30 -2.91 15.76
C VAL A 336 12.00 -4.41 15.87
N GLU A 337 12.40 -5.20 14.89
CA GLU A 337 12.24 -6.67 14.93
C GLU A 337 12.99 -7.29 16.11
N MET A 338 14.23 -6.84 16.40
CA MET A 338 15.00 -7.32 17.57
C MET A 338 14.32 -6.99 18.90
N ILE A 339 13.73 -5.79 19.02
CA ILE A 339 12.93 -5.41 20.19
C ILE A 339 11.70 -6.32 20.33
N MET A 340 11.00 -6.60 19.23
CA MET A 340 9.83 -7.48 19.24
C MET A 340 10.21 -8.93 19.62
N ILE A 341 11.35 -9.45 19.13
CA ILE A 341 11.85 -10.77 19.51
C ILE A 341 12.17 -10.79 21.01
N ALA A 342 12.83 -9.74 21.54
CA ALA A 342 13.11 -9.63 22.98
C ALA A 342 11.81 -9.61 23.82
N LEU A 343 10.76 -8.93 23.35
CA LEU A 343 9.44 -8.95 23.99
C LEU A 343 8.80 -10.35 23.98
N ILE A 344 8.92 -11.11 22.88
CA ILE A 344 8.45 -12.50 22.81
C ILE A 344 9.15 -13.35 23.86
N ILE A 345 10.49 -13.27 23.93
CA ILE A 345 11.30 -14.02 24.91
C ILE A 345 10.93 -13.61 26.34
N ALA A 346 10.83 -12.31 26.61
CA ALA A 346 10.45 -11.80 27.94
C ALA A 346 9.05 -12.28 28.35
N THR A 347 8.10 -12.32 27.41
CA THR A 347 6.75 -12.84 27.65
C THR A 347 6.76 -14.33 28.00
N LEU A 348 7.59 -15.14 27.31
CA LEU A 348 7.72 -16.57 27.61
C LEU A 348 8.38 -16.78 29.00
N VAL A 349 9.48 -16.09 29.30
CA VAL A 349 10.18 -16.18 30.59
C VAL A 349 9.25 -15.77 31.73
N TRP A 350 8.57 -14.62 31.59
CA TRP A 350 7.57 -14.18 32.55
C TRP A 350 6.41 -15.18 32.67
N GLY A 351 5.98 -15.75 31.56
CA GLY A 351 4.94 -16.77 31.53
C GLY A 351 5.29 -18.00 32.35
N ILE A 352 6.51 -18.52 32.18
CA ILE A 352 7.02 -19.65 32.94
C ILE A 352 7.13 -19.30 34.44
N TYR A 353 7.73 -18.15 34.76
CA TYR A 353 7.86 -17.69 36.14
C TYR A 353 6.50 -17.54 36.81
N ALA A 354 5.55 -16.87 36.17
CA ALA A 354 4.22 -16.64 36.69
C ALA A 354 3.42 -17.96 36.85
N TYR A 355 3.61 -18.95 35.94
CA TYR A 355 3.01 -20.26 36.06
C TYR A 355 3.39 -20.97 37.39
N PHE A 356 4.69 -21.03 37.68
CA PHE A 356 5.16 -21.64 38.93
C PHE A 356 4.68 -20.84 40.14
N HIS A 357 4.72 -19.51 40.10
CA HIS A 357 4.25 -18.66 41.18
C HIS A 357 2.75 -18.83 41.44
N ILE A 358 1.90 -18.93 40.41
CA ILE A 358 0.47 -19.19 40.53
C ILE A 358 0.23 -20.56 41.15
N ARG A 359 0.95 -21.60 40.71
CA ARG A 359 0.78 -22.99 41.19
C ARG A 359 1.18 -23.16 42.63
N LEU A 360 2.18 -22.41 43.12
CA LEU A 360 2.64 -22.43 44.51
C LEU A 360 1.76 -21.57 45.45
N ARG A 361 0.79 -20.81 44.89
CA ARG A 361 -0.03 -19.90 45.66
C ARG A 361 -1.09 -20.66 46.50
N ASN A 362 -0.97 -20.54 47.80
CA ASN A 362 -1.85 -21.22 48.77
C ASN A 362 -3.00 -20.31 49.27
N LYS A 363 -3.38 -19.25 48.53
CA LYS A 363 -4.41 -18.28 48.97
C LYS A 363 -5.75 -18.58 48.28
N ARG A 364 -6.85 -18.54 49.04
CA ARG A 364 -8.21 -18.62 48.50
C ARG A 364 -8.47 -17.45 47.56
N LEU A 365 -8.96 -17.75 46.36
CA LEU A 365 -9.38 -16.77 45.39
C LEU A 365 -10.87 -16.50 45.49
N THR A 366 -11.26 -15.24 45.60
CA THR A 366 -12.68 -14.83 45.53
C THR A 366 -13.14 -14.81 44.08
N ILE A 367 -14.43 -14.98 43.84
CA ILE A 367 -15.04 -14.90 42.52
C ILE A 367 -14.70 -13.57 41.83
N SER A 368 -14.79 -12.45 42.56
CA SER A 368 -14.49 -11.12 42.05
C SER A 368 -13.04 -11.01 41.53
N LYS A 369 -12.07 -11.61 42.26
CA LYS A 369 -10.67 -11.63 41.83
C LYS A 369 -10.46 -12.48 40.57
N ILE A 370 -11.17 -13.62 40.46
CA ILE A 370 -11.10 -14.47 39.27
C ILE A 370 -11.65 -13.72 38.05
N ILE A 371 -12.80 -13.05 38.19
CA ILE A 371 -13.38 -12.26 37.12
C ILE A 371 -12.38 -11.18 36.64
N LEU A 372 -11.81 -10.41 37.57
CA LEU A 372 -10.85 -9.37 37.24
C LEU A 372 -9.59 -9.91 36.51
N ILE A 373 -9.03 -11.04 37.02
CA ILE A 373 -7.89 -11.73 36.40
C ILE A 373 -8.27 -12.20 34.99
N THR A 374 -9.48 -12.77 34.83
CA THR A 374 -9.96 -13.26 33.53
C THR A 374 -10.06 -12.12 32.52
N ILE A 375 -10.68 -11.00 32.90
CA ILE A 375 -10.77 -9.82 32.03
C ILE A 375 -9.39 -9.34 31.59
N GLY A 376 -8.46 -9.15 32.52
CA GLY A 376 -7.10 -8.69 32.18
C GLY A 376 -6.31 -9.68 31.30
N ARG A 377 -6.52 -10.99 31.50
CA ARG A 377 -5.83 -12.03 30.73
C ARG A 377 -6.41 -12.28 29.34
N LEU A 378 -7.66 -11.86 29.09
CA LEU A 378 -8.29 -11.94 27.77
C LEU A 378 -7.89 -10.79 26.84
N ILE A 379 -7.28 -9.72 27.33
CA ILE A 379 -6.91 -8.54 26.54
C ILE A 379 -6.19 -8.88 25.24
N PRO A 380 -5.10 -9.68 25.21
CA PRO A 380 -4.39 -9.96 23.95
C PRO A 380 -5.25 -10.76 22.95
N ILE A 381 -6.15 -11.61 23.43
CA ILE A 381 -7.10 -12.32 22.57
C ILE A 381 -8.09 -11.33 21.95
N LEU A 382 -8.60 -10.39 22.75
CA LEU A 382 -9.49 -9.35 22.24
C LEU A 382 -8.82 -8.47 21.21
N ILE A 383 -7.54 -8.10 21.43
CA ILE A 383 -6.75 -7.35 20.43
C ILE A 383 -6.64 -8.16 19.13
N LEU A 384 -6.32 -9.46 19.20
CA LEU A 384 -6.24 -10.31 18.00
C LEU A 384 -7.58 -10.40 17.26
N LEU A 385 -8.70 -10.56 17.99
CA LEU A 385 -10.04 -10.64 17.39
C LEU A 385 -10.48 -9.32 16.75
N THR A 386 -10.04 -8.19 17.31
CA THR A 386 -10.37 -6.86 16.81
C THR A 386 -9.29 -6.27 15.88
N LEU A 387 -8.25 -7.03 15.55
CA LEU A 387 -7.12 -6.53 14.77
C LEU A 387 -7.54 -6.07 13.36
N SER A 388 -8.40 -6.83 12.67
CA SER A 388 -8.87 -6.45 11.33
C SER A 388 -9.68 -5.15 11.33
N PRO A 389 -10.73 -4.97 12.15
CA PRO A 389 -11.42 -3.68 12.23
C PRO A 389 -10.52 -2.53 12.73
N LEU A 390 -9.57 -2.80 13.62
CA LEU A 390 -8.59 -1.80 14.05
C LEU A 390 -7.69 -1.34 12.91
N MET A 391 -7.17 -2.29 12.12
CA MET A 391 -6.35 -1.98 10.95
C MET A 391 -7.16 -1.24 9.88
N THR A 392 -8.44 -1.58 9.68
CA THR A 392 -9.35 -0.84 8.80
C THR A 392 -9.51 0.61 9.27
N PHE A 393 -9.67 0.84 10.57
CA PHE A 393 -9.77 2.19 11.14
C PHE A 393 -8.48 3.00 10.95
N ILE A 394 -7.32 2.41 11.29
CA ILE A 394 -6.01 3.05 11.14
C ILE A 394 -5.67 3.31 9.66
N GLY A 395 -6.07 2.40 8.77
CA GLY A 395 -5.86 2.49 7.32
C GLY A 395 -6.85 3.39 6.58
N GLY A 396 -7.54 4.32 7.27
CA GLY A 396 -8.46 5.25 6.64
C GLY A 396 -9.71 4.61 6.03
N GLY A 397 -10.16 3.49 6.60
CA GLY A 397 -11.36 2.77 6.16
C GLY A 397 -11.10 1.66 5.12
N ARG A 398 -9.84 1.41 4.76
CA ARG A 398 -9.45 0.33 3.84
C ARG A 398 -9.60 -1.05 4.49
N VAL A 399 -10.37 -1.93 3.86
CA VAL A 399 -10.60 -3.30 4.36
C VAL A 399 -9.46 -4.20 3.91
N LEU A 400 -8.56 -4.52 4.83
CA LEU A 400 -7.39 -5.34 4.54
C LEU A 400 -7.70 -6.84 4.68
N PRO A 401 -7.28 -7.70 3.73
CA PRO A 401 -7.33 -9.14 3.88
C PRO A 401 -6.36 -9.60 4.98
N TRP A 402 -6.66 -10.72 5.64
CA TRP A 402 -5.78 -11.28 6.67
C TRP A 402 -4.34 -11.53 6.20
N PHE A 403 -4.17 -11.88 4.93
CA PHE A 403 -2.84 -11.98 4.33
C PHE A 403 -2.07 -10.66 4.45
N GLY A 404 -2.70 -9.53 4.10
CA GLY A 404 -2.08 -8.20 4.19
C GLY A 404 -1.78 -7.79 5.64
N ILE A 405 -2.69 -8.07 6.57
CA ILE A 405 -2.47 -7.81 8.00
C ILE A 405 -1.28 -8.64 8.51
N TRP A 406 -1.21 -9.91 8.13
CA TRP A 406 -0.11 -10.81 8.49
C TRP A 406 1.22 -10.32 7.93
N THR A 407 1.31 -10.01 6.65
CA THR A 407 2.58 -9.57 6.03
C THR A 407 3.09 -8.24 6.60
N THR A 408 2.16 -7.36 6.99
CA THR A 408 2.51 -6.05 7.58
C THR A 408 2.91 -6.15 9.05
N LEU A 409 2.29 -7.06 9.82
CA LEU A 409 2.39 -7.13 11.28
C LEU A 409 2.78 -8.54 11.79
N SER A 410 3.50 -9.35 11.01
CA SER A 410 3.74 -10.76 11.36
C SER A 410 4.36 -10.94 12.75
N THR A 411 5.43 -10.23 13.08
CA THR A 411 6.11 -10.35 14.39
C THR A 411 5.24 -9.84 15.54
N PRO A 412 4.56 -8.68 15.47
CA PRO A 412 3.54 -8.28 16.45
C PRO A 412 2.43 -9.30 16.65
N ILE A 413 1.91 -9.90 15.56
CA ILE A 413 0.87 -10.94 15.66
C ILE A 413 1.41 -12.18 16.38
N ILE A 414 2.62 -12.65 16.05
CA ILE A 414 3.27 -13.76 16.73
C ILE A 414 3.40 -13.47 18.23
N TRP A 415 3.83 -12.27 18.60
CA TRP A 415 3.90 -11.86 19.99
C TRP A 415 2.52 -11.90 20.70
N LEU A 416 1.48 -11.36 20.07
CA LEU A 416 0.11 -11.40 20.60
C LEU A 416 -0.42 -12.84 20.78
N VAL A 417 -0.09 -13.74 19.84
CA VAL A 417 -0.46 -15.17 19.94
C VAL A 417 0.27 -15.83 21.12
N VAL A 418 1.59 -15.62 21.25
CA VAL A 418 2.38 -16.14 22.37
C VAL A 418 1.82 -15.62 23.70
N TRP A 419 1.55 -14.33 23.80
CA TRP A 419 0.97 -13.70 25.00
C TRP A 419 -0.41 -14.26 25.30
N SER A 420 -1.25 -14.50 24.30
CA SER A 420 -2.57 -15.15 24.47
C SER A 420 -2.46 -16.57 25.03
N ILE A 421 -1.55 -17.38 24.45
CA ILE A 421 -1.33 -18.76 24.92
C ILE A 421 -0.86 -18.77 26.38
N VAL A 422 0.11 -17.93 26.76
CA VAL A 422 0.59 -17.77 28.13
C VAL A 422 -0.57 -17.42 29.07
N ASN A 423 -1.43 -16.49 28.66
CA ASN A 423 -2.56 -16.07 29.46
C ASN A 423 -3.64 -17.16 29.62
N VAL A 424 -3.93 -17.94 28.58
CA VAL A 424 -4.86 -19.08 28.65
C VAL A 424 -4.34 -20.14 29.63
N VAL A 425 -3.03 -20.47 29.57
CA VAL A 425 -2.40 -21.42 30.50
C VAL A 425 -2.52 -20.91 31.95
N HIS A 426 -2.27 -19.62 32.20
CA HIS A 426 -2.42 -19.03 33.51
C HIS A 426 -3.87 -19.05 34.01
N LEU A 427 -4.84 -18.72 33.14
CA LEU A 427 -6.28 -18.80 33.49
C LEU A 427 -6.68 -20.22 33.88
N SER A 428 -6.21 -21.21 33.11
CA SER A 428 -6.48 -22.62 33.45
C SER A 428 -5.92 -23.00 34.82
N CYS A 429 -4.72 -22.52 35.20
CA CYS A 429 -4.16 -22.72 36.55
C CYS A 429 -4.96 -22.03 37.63
N TYR A 430 -5.38 -20.78 37.44
CA TYR A 430 -6.22 -20.06 38.42
C TYR A 430 -7.55 -20.75 38.61
N TYR A 431 -8.21 -21.19 37.55
CA TYR A 431 -9.48 -21.91 37.62
C TYR A 431 -9.34 -23.26 38.33
N TYR A 432 -8.28 -24.04 38.03
CA TYR A 432 -7.98 -25.30 38.70
C TYR A 432 -7.81 -25.10 40.20
N ILE A 433 -7.05 -24.11 40.65
CA ILE A 433 -6.84 -23.78 42.06
C ILE A 433 -8.16 -23.42 42.70
N TYR A 434 -8.98 -22.59 42.06
CA TYR A 434 -10.30 -22.20 42.60
C TYR A 434 -11.22 -23.38 42.80
N VAL A 435 -11.35 -24.28 41.80
CA VAL A 435 -12.21 -25.48 41.89
C VAL A 435 -11.73 -26.43 43.00
N LYS A 436 -10.41 -26.66 43.09
CA LYS A 436 -9.81 -27.48 44.14
C LYS A 436 -10.16 -26.97 45.56
N TYR A 437 -10.02 -25.66 45.77
CA TYR A 437 -10.37 -25.06 47.08
C TYR A 437 -11.87 -25.10 47.38
N LYS A 438 -12.72 -24.89 46.40
CA LYS A 438 -14.16 -24.95 46.55
C LYS A 438 -14.66 -26.37 46.92
N LYS A 439 -14.03 -27.41 46.33
CA LYS A 439 -14.31 -28.81 46.62
C LYS A 439 -13.91 -29.16 48.06
N ASN A 440 -12.73 -28.75 48.50
CA ASN A 440 -12.25 -29.03 49.86
C ASN A 440 -13.05 -28.29 50.95
N SER A 441 -13.60 -27.09 50.66
CA SER A 441 -14.44 -26.34 51.61
C SER A 441 -15.87 -26.88 51.73
N ARG A 442 -16.31 -27.83 50.89
CA ARG A 442 -17.58 -28.53 50.97
C ARG A 442 -17.48 -29.88 51.69
N LEU A 443 -16.27 -30.37 51.90
CA LEU A 443 -15.97 -31.63 52.59
C LEU A 443 -15.58 -31.45 54.07
N ASN A 444 -15.31 -30.21 54.47
CA ASN A 444 -15.17 -29.76 55.84
C ASN A 444 -16.37 -28.87 56.22
#